data_2fdeb4ffc0f6aec9d7f0fea1decd021e
#
_entry.id   2fdeb4ffc0f6aec9d7f0fea1decd021e
#
_cell.length_a   1.000
_cell.length_b   1.000
_cell.length_c   1.000
_cell.angle_alpha   90.00
_cell.angle_beta   90.00
_cell.angle_gamma   90.00
#
_symmetry.space_group_name_H-M   'P 1'
#
loop_
_entity.id
_entity.type
_entity.pdbx_description
1 polymer ?
#
loop_
_entity_poly.entity_id
_entity_poly.type
_entity_poly.pdbx_seq_one_letter_code
_entity_poly.pdbx_strand_id
1 'polypeptide(L)'
;MKTKRVLGIVVVALFTILACLVVVSYFVPKNFAFPLEAPQTITVYNKDGVGQAIEKTDARYDKIMELYNKGFDIKFIEAFFQGKGFDKITTVDSYKNLSSLKSSDSVFYIEFEYGSSQETKVVNANIELASNEKEYRYVVIEVVNSNNLMQVNAYLRYGTSADNGSYIRYVSYARQAKLFSYLTETFA
;
A
#
# COMPACT_ATOMS: atom_id res chain seq x y z
N MET A 1 51.32 -9.51 -13.90
CA MET A 1 50.94 -9.72 -12.48
C MET A 1 50.04 -8.59 -11.92
N LYS A 2 50.22 -7.33 -12.28
CA LYS A 2 49.39 -6.18 -11.75
C LYS A 2 47.91 -6.27 -12.12
N THR A 3 47.59 -6.67 -13.35
CA THR A 3 46.19 -6.74 -13.85
C THR A 3 45.31 -7.76 -13.07
N LYS A 4 45.87 -8.92 -12.72
CA LYS A 4 45.13 -9.94 -11.92
C LYS A 4 44.84 -9.47 -10.50
N ARG A 5 45.73 -8.67 -9.89
CA ARG A 5 45.49 -8.09 -8.55
C ARG A 5 44.41 -7.01 -8.59
N VAL A 6 44.45 -6.17 -9.63
CA VAL A 6 43.40 -5.13 -9.82
C VAL A 6 42.06 -5.76 -10.05
N LEU A 7 41.94 -6.79 -10.87
CA LEU A 7 40.71 -7.52 -11.13
C LEU A 7 40.18 -8.16 -9.83
N GLY A 8 41.03 -8.77 -9.00
CA GLY A 8 40.64 -9.33 -7.72
C GLY A 8 40.08 -8.29 -6.77
N ILE A 9 40.69 -7.10 -6.68
CA ILE A 9 40.20 -6.01 -5.83
C ILE A 9 38.83 -5.51 -6.31
N VAL A 10 38.62 -5.33 -7.60
CA VAL A 10 37.35 -4.92 -8.19
C VAL A 10 36.24 -5.93 -7.89
N VAL A 11 36.50 -7.21 -8.04
CA VAL A 11 35.56 -8.29 -7.75
C VAL A 11 35.17 -8.27 -6.27
N VAL A 12 36.13 -8.17 -5.36
CA VAL A 12 35.86 -8.11 -3.91
C VAL A 12 35.04 -6.88 -3.58
N ALA A 13 35.39 -5.70 -4.14
CA ALA A 13 34.62 -4.48 -3.92
C ALA A 13 33.17 -4.60 -4.39
N LEU A 14 32.94 -5.19 -5.57
CA LEU A 14 31.58 -5.45 -6.08
C LEU A 14 30.78 -6.39 -5.16
N PHE A 15 31.40 -7.48 -4.69
CA PHE A 15 30.75 -8.39 -3.74
C PHE A 15 30.44 -7.72 -2.42
N THR A 16 31.32 -6.87 -1.91
CA THR A 16 31.10 -6.13 -0.67
C THR A 16 29.93 -5.13 -0.84
N ILE A 17 29.90 -4.39 -1.94
CA ILE A 17 28.79 -3.47 -2.24
C ILE A 17 27.49 -4.24 -2.35
N LEU A 18 27.46 -5.37 -3.04
CA LEU A 18 26.26 -6.20 -3.18
C LEU A 18 25.79 -6.72 -1.82
N ALA A 19 26.70 -7.21 -0.99
CA ALA A 19 26.40 -7.67 0.37
C ALA A 19 25.83 -6.53 1.24
N CYS A 20 26.43 -5.34 1.18
CA CYS A 20 25.93 -4.15 1.88
C CYS A 20 24.52 -3.76 1.40
N LEU A 21 24.26 -3.80 0.09
CA LEU A 21 22.94 -3.52 -0.46
C LEU A 21 21.90 -4.53 0.03
N VAL A 22 22.24 -5.81 0.09
CA VAL A 22 21.37 -6.86 0.61
C VAL A 22 21.08 -6.61 2.11
N VAL A 23 22.12 -6.34 2.91
CA VAL A 23 21.95 -6.04 4.35
C VAL A 23 21.09 -4.80 4.54
N VAL A 24 21.37 -3.70 3.83
CA VAL A 24 20.58 -2.47 3.89
C VAL A 24 19.13 -2.74 3.50
N SER A 25 18.87 -3.62 2.53
CA SER A 25 17.50 -3.96 2.11
C SER A 25 16.67 -4.62 3.20
N TYR A 26 17.30 -5.27 4.21
CA TYR A 26 16.62 -5.82 5.37
C TYR A 26 16.33 -4.76 6.45
N PHE A 27 17.16 -3.72 6.54
CA PHE A 27 17.06 -2.70 7.59
C PHE A 27 16.37 -1.41 7.13
N VAL A 28 16.22 -1.21 5.81
CA VAL A 28 15.40 -0.10 5.31
C VAL A 28 13.96 -0.35 5.74
N PRO A 29 13.34 0.54 6.52
CA PRO A 29 11.96 0.38 6.93
C PRO A 29 11.09 0.17 5.71
N LYS A 30 10.19 -0.79 5.77
CA LYS A 30 9.16 -1.01 4.75
C LYS A 30 8.26 0.22 4.76
N ASN A 31 8.55 1.20 3.90
CA ASN A 31 7.82 2.46 3.88
C ASN A 31 6.54 2.39 3.06
N PHE A 32 5.89 1.27 3.07
CA PHE A 32 4.56 1.09 2.50
C PHE A 32 3.57 1.29 3.64
N ALA A 33 3.11 2.48 3.74
CA ALA A 33 2.48 2.96 4.95
C ALA A 33 0.96 2.98 4.86
N PHE A 34 0.32 2.02 4.21
CA PHE A 34 -1.13 1.94 4.27
C PHE A 34 -1.59 0.56 4.66
N PRO A 35 -2.53 0.60 5.55
CA PRO A 35 -2.37 0.88 6.96
C PRO A 35 -1.70 -0.30 7.64
N LEU A 36 -0.68 -0.04 8.43
CA LEU A 36 0.05 -1.05 9.19
C LEU A 36 -0.76 -1.58 10.37
N GLU A 37 -1.78 -0.85 10.80
CA GLU A 37 -2.62 -1.26 11.91
C GLU A 37 -3.89 -1.95 11.42
N ALA A 38 -4.35 -2.95 12.18
CA ALA A 38 -5.56 -3.68 11.87
C ALA A 38 -6.79 -2.77 12.05
N PRO A 39 -7.60 -2.52 11.00
CA PRO A 39 -8.80 -1.71 11.11
C PRO A 39 -9.82 -2.35 12.06
N GLN A 40 -10.79 -1.59 12.52
CA GLN A 40 -11.91 -2.11 13.29
C GLN A 40 -12.86 -2.90 12.39
N THR A 41 -13.16 -2.35 11.22
CA THR A 41 -14.08 -2.91 10.25
C THR A 41 -13.46 -2.81 8.85
N ILE A 42 -13.69 -3.81 8.03
CA ILE A 42 -13.36 -3.82 6.60
C ILE A 42 -14.68 -3.84 5.84
N THR A 43 -14.90 -2.87 4.96
CA THR A 43 -16.05 -2.89 4.05
C THR A 43 -15.58 -3.22 2.64
N VAL A 44 -16.14 -4.28 2.04
CA VAL A 44 -15.88 -4.66 0.64
C VAL A 44 -17.08 -4.22 -0.19
N TYR A 45 -16.83 -3.43 -1.24
CA TYR A 45 -17.86 -2.94 -2.15
C TYR A 45 -17.99 -3.87 -3.37
N ASN A 46 -19.21 -4.27 -3.68
CA ASN A 46 -19.50 -5.07 -4.87
C ASN A 46 -19.71 -4.21 -6.13
N LYS A 47 -20.05 -4.83 -7.26
CA LYS A 47 -20.29 -4.15 -8.55
C LYS A 47 -21.49 -3.18 -8.52
N ASP A 48 -22.44 -3.42 -7.66
CA ASP A 48 -23.60 -2.54 -7.48
C ASP A 48 -23.30 -1.36 -6.55
N GLY A 49 -22.13 -1.37 -5.92
CA GLY A 49 -21.72 -0.37 -4.93
C GLY A 49 -22.30 -0.63 -3.54
N VAL A 50 -22.79 -1.85 -3.29
CA VAL A 50 -23.24 -2.26 -1.97
C VAL A 50 -22.04 -2.70 -1.16
N GLY A 51 -21.82 -2.06 -0.03
CA GLY A 51 -20.74 -2.39 0.90
C GLY A 51 -21.16 -3.52 1.84
N GLN A 52 -20.32 -4.53 1.96
CA GLN A 52 -20.44 -5.60 2.97
C GLN A 52 -19.41 -5.37 4.07
N ALA A 53 -19.86 -5.05 5.27
CA ALA A 53 -19.00 -4.89 6.44
C ALA A 53 -18.55 -6.25 6.98
N ILE A 54 -17.29 -6.32 7.37
CA ILE A 54 -16.59 -7.50 7.90
C ILE A 54 -15.90 -7.08 9.18
N GLU A 55 -16.42 -7.56 10.29
CA GLU A 55 -15.90 -7.28 11.63
C GLU A 55 -14.72 -8.21 11.96
N LYS A 56 -13.92 -7.87 12.96
CA LYS A 56 -12.78 -8.68 13.42
C LYS A 56 -13.13 -10.12 13.83
N THR A 57 -14.38 -10.38 14.17
CA THR A 57 -14.88 -11.71 14.53
C THR A 57 -15.25 -12.57 13.31
N ASP A 58 -15.30 -11.98 12.11
CA ASP A 58 -15.58 -12.69 10.87
C ASP A 58 -14.31 -13.41 10.37
N ALA A 59 -14.41 -14.68 10.05
CA ALA A 59 -13.28 -15.48 9.56
C ALA A 59 -12.62 -14.91 8.28
N ARG A 60 -13.37 -14.12 7.48
CA ARG A 60 -12.86 -13.44 6.28
C ARG A 60 -11.93 -12.29 6.60
N TYR A 61 -12.06 -11.67 7.78
CA TYR A 61 -11.27 -10.53 8.19
C TYR A 61 -9.77 -10.84 8.17
N ASP A 62 -9.35 -11.88 8.88
CA ASP A 62 -7.96 -12.28 8.96
C ASP A 62 -7.39 -12.64 7.59
N LYS A 63 -8.20 -13.26 6.74
CA LYS A 63 -7.78 -13.64 5.40
C LYS A 63 -7.55 -12.42 4.51
N ILE A 64 -8.42 -11.43 4.55
CA ILE A 64 -8.26 -10.18 3.82
C ILE A 64 -6.99 -9.47 4.30
N MET A 65 -6.78 -9.33 5.61
CA MET A 65 -5.61 -8.68 6.19
C MET A 65 -4.31 -9.41 5.85
N GLU A 66 -4.31 -10.74 5.89
CA GLU A 66 -3.15 -11.55 5.47
C GLU A 66 -2.76 -11.26 4.02
N LEU A 67 -3.74 -11.33 3.11
CA LEU A 67 -3.51 -11.14 1.68
C LEU A 67 -3.13 -9.69 1.35
N TYR A 68 -3.78 -8.73 2.02
CA TYR A 68 -3.46 -7.30 1.92
C TYR A 68 -2.00 -7.04 2.31
N ASN A 69 -1.60 -7.47 3.50
CA ASN A 69 -0.25 -7.27 4.01
C ASN A 69 0.81 -7.95 3.12
N LYS A 70 0.53 -9.14 2.61
CA LYS A 70 1.41 -9.82 1.65
C LYS A 70 1.56 -9.07 0.33
N GLY A 71 0.51 -8.40 -0.11
CA GLY A 71 0.54 -7.57 -1.33
C GLY A 71 1.48 -6.39 -1.21
N PHE A 72 1.59 -5.80 -0.01
CA PHE A 72 2.48 -4.69 0.29
C PHE A 72 3.85 -5.11 0.86
N ASP A 73 4.09 -6.42 1.06
CA ASP A 73 5.41 -6.91 1.49
C ASP A 73 6.39 -6.95 0.32
N ILE A 74 6.86 -5.77 -0.08
CA ILE A 74 7.79 -5.59 -1.20
C ILE A 74 9.18 -5.37 -0.65
N LYS A 75 10.13 -6.18 -1.12
CA LYS A 75 11.54 -6.01 -0.77
C LYS A 75 12.13 -4.85 -1.57
N PHE A 76 12.95 -4.03 -0.90
CA PHE A 76 13.63 -2.92 -1.54
C PHE A 76 14.37 -3.33 -2.83
N ILE A 77 15.12 -4.42 -2.77
CA ILE A 77 15.93 -4.91 -3.90
C ILE A 77 15.04 -5.25 -5.10
N GLU A 78 13.86 -5.75 -4.86
CA GLU A 78 12.89 -6.06 -5.90
C GLU A 78 12.31 -4.81 -6.55
N ALA A 79 11.93 -3.81 -5.76
CA ALA A 79 11.48 -2.53 -6.27
C ALA A 79 12.56 -1.84 -7.10
N PHE A 80 13.82 -1.93 -6.67
CA PHE A 80 14.97 -1.39 -7.37
C PHE A 80 15.16 -2.06 -8.75
N PHE A 81 15.17 -3.39 -8.82
CA PHE A 81 15.35 -4.11 -10.08
C PHE A 81 14.18 -3.96 -11.05
N GLN A 82 13.01 -3.64 -10.55
CA GLN A 82 11.84 -3.33 -11.39
C GLN A 82 11.77 -1.86 -11.82
N GLY A 83 12.85 -1.10 -11.61
CA GLY A 83 12.92 0.32 -12.00
C GLY A 83 11.98 1.23 -11.23
N LYS A 84 11.49 0.77 -10.06
CA LYS A 84 10.62 1.57 -9.19
C LYS A 84 11.40 2.45 -8.21
N GLY A 85 12.73 2.38 -8.28
CA GLY A 85 13.67 3.26 -7.58
C GLY A 85 13.56 3.23 -6.06
N PHE A 86 14.08 4.27 -5.47
CA PHE A 86 13.95 4.57 -4.04
C PHE A 86 12.64 5.30 -3.72
N ASP A 87 11.80 5.48 -4.70
CA ASP A 87 10.54 6.19 -4.52
C ASP A 87 9.63 5.39 -3.61
N LYS A 88 9.74 5.72 -2.35
CA LYS A 88 8.77 5.39 -1.30
C LYS A 88 7.54 6.22 -1.60
N ILE A 89 6.73 5.71 -2.51
CA ILE A 89 5.78 6.60 -3.11
C ILE A 89 4.57 6.69 -2.24
N THR A 90 4.52 7.81 -1.61
CA THR A 90 3.27 8.36 -1.19
C THR A 90 3.20 9.76 -1.79
N THR A 91 2.62 9.89 -2.96
CA THR A 91 2.39 11.19 -3.54
C THR A 91 0.98 11.59 -3.23
N VAL A 92 0.81 12.66 -2.49
CA VAL A 92 -0.50 13.31 -2.37
C VAL A 92 -0.74 14.05 -3.67
N ASP A 93 -1.74 13.62 -4.41
CA ASP A 93 -1.95 14.11 -5.77
C ASP A 93 -3.11 15.10 -5.86
N SER A 94 -4.23 14.79 -5.21
CA SER A 94 -5.41 15.65 -5.22
C SER A 94 -6.52 15.15 -4.32
N TYR A 95 -7.44 16.03 -3.98
CA TYR A 95 -8.72 15.66 -3.38
C TYR A 95 -9.59 14.98 -4.44
N LYS A 96 -10.12 13.83 -4.10
CA LYS A 96 -11.10 13.11 -4.91
C LYS A 96 -12.36 12.90 -4.09
N ASN A 97 -13.49 13.27 -4.68
CA ASN A 97 -14.77 12.88 -4.11
C ASN A 97 -15.13 11.47 -4.59
N LEU A 98 -15.25 10.54 -3.66
CA LEU A 98 -15.68 9.16 -3.93
C LEU A 98 -17.18 9.08 -3.67
N SER A 99 -17.98 9.59 -4.60
CA SER A 99 -19.45 9.59 -4.48
C SER A 99 -20.08 8.19 -4.58
N SER A 100 -19.38 7.24 -5.19
CA SER A 100 -19.80 5.85 -5.22
C SER A 100 -18.58 4.94 -5.36
N LEU A 101 -18.49 3.94 -4.49
CA LEU A 101 -17.49 2.89 -4.57
C LEU A 101 -18.15 1.68 -5.24
N LYS A 102 -17.82 1.45 -6.50
CA LYS A 102 -18.32 0.30 -7.26
C LYS A 102 -17.15 -0.52 -7.76
N SER A 103 -17.09 -1.77 -7.35
CA SER A 103 -16.13 -2.71 -7.89
C SER A 103 -16.45 -3.09 -9.33
N SER A 104 -15.49 -3.64 -10.04
CA SER A 104 -15.59 -4.07 -11.43
C SER A 104 -14.81 -5.38 -11.64
N ASP A 105 -14.79 -5.89 -12.86
CA ASP A 105 -14.00 -7.07 -13.20
C ASP A 105 -12.48 -6.85 -13.10
N SER A 106 -12.03 -5.61 -12.96
CA SER A 106 -10.61 -5.25 -12.88
C SER A 106 -10.19 -4.59 -11.57
N VAL A 107 -11.13 -4.06 -10.79
CA VAL A 107 -10.85 -3.32 -9.56
C VAL A 107 -11.90 -3.63 -8.50
N PHE A 108 -11.45 -3.98 -7.29
CA PHE A 108 -12.26 -3.95 -6.08
C PHE A 108 -11.94 -2.72 -5.25
N TYR A 109 -12.95 -2.19 -4.55
CA TYR A 109 -12.78 -1.19 -3.52
C TYR A 109 -13.00 -1.83 -2.16
N ILE A 110 -12.04 -1.64 -1.26
CA ILE A 110 -12.16 -2.02 0.14
C ILE A 110 -11.95 -0.76 1.00
N GLU A 111 -12.75 -0.60 2.03
CA GLU A 111 -12.62 0.49 2.99
C GLU A 111 -12.22 -0.07 4.34
N PHE A 112 -11.19 0.51 4.93
CA PHE A 112 -10.75 0.23 6.29
C PHE A 112 -11.24 1.34 7.21
N GLU A 113 -12.00 0.98 8.24
CA GLU A 113 -12.41 1.88 9.30
C GLU A 113 -11.60 1.60 10.57
N TYR A 114 -11.07 2.65 11.17
CA TYR A 114 -10.32 2.60 12.42
C TYR A 114 -11.19 3.10 13.57
N GLY A 115 -11.12 2.44 14.73
CA GLY A 115 -11.85 2.83 15.94
C GLY A 115 -11.40 4.17 16.53
N SER A 116 -10.16 4.59 16.19
CA SER A 116 -9.58 5.87 16.56
C SER A 116 -8.89 6.52 15.36
N SER A 117 -8.69 7.83 15.42
CA SER A 117 -7.90 8.54 14.40
C SER A 117 -6.49 7.98 14.31
N GLN A 118 -6.01 7.81 13.08
CA GLN A 118 -4.67 7.38 12.73
C GLN A 118 -3.85 8.56 12.24
N GLU A 119 -2.61 8.65 12.65
CA GLU A 119 -1.73 9.71 12.17
C GLU A 119 -1.17 9.37 10.78
N THR A 120 -1.24 10.33 9.88
CA THR A 120 -0.63 10.18 8.54
C THR A 120 0.89 10.31 8.66
N LYS A 121 1.59 9.22 8.44
CA LYS A 121 3.05 9.24 8.26
C LYS A 121 3.37 9.62 6.82
N VAL A 122 3.39 10.92 6.54
CA VAL A 122 3.79 11.41 5.22
C VAL A 122 5.29 11.21 5.04
N VAL A 123 5.65 10.43 4.06
CA VAL A 123 7.06 10.09 3.78
C VAL A 123 7.70 11.08 2.80
N ASN A 124 6.92 11.92 2.12
CA ASN A 124 7.45 12.89 1.17
C ASN A 124 7.35 14.32 1.73
N ALA A 125 8.49 14.90 2.05
CA ALA A 125 8.61 16.22 2.69
C ALA A 125 8.16 17.42 1.80
N ASN A 126 7.74 17.18 0.58
CA ASN A 126 7.37 18.24 -0.37
C ASN A 126 5.90 18.66 -0.28
N ILE A 127 5.12 18.05 0.59
CA ILE A 127 3.69 18.36 0.74
C ILE A 127 3.42 18.69 2.20
N GLU A 128 3.17 19.96 2.47
CA GLU A 128 2.65 20.40 3.77
C GLU A 128 1.16 20.04 3.84
N LEU A 129 0.85 19.05 4.66
CA LEU A 129 -0.55 18.77 5.02
C LEU A 129 -1.02 19.82 6.04
N ALA A 130 -2.23 20.32 5.85
CA ALA A 130 -2.88 21.12 6.87
C ALA A 130 -3.05 20.30 8.18
N SER A 131 -3.16 20.95 9.32
CA SER A 131 -3.22 20.27 10.61
C SER A 131 -4.39 19.28 10.73
N ASN A 132 -5.51 19.56 10.05
CA ASN A 132 -6.68 18.70 9.95
C ASN A 132 -6.52 17.53 8.95
N GLU A 133 -5.45 17.51 8.17
CA GLU A 133 -5.12 16.47 7.19
C GLU A 133 -4.08 15.47 7.72
N LYS A 134 -3.69 15.62 8.99
CA LYS A 134 -2.72 14.72 9.64
C LYS A 134 -3.34 13.47 10.23
N GLU A 135 -4.63 13.50 10.46
CA GLU A 135 -5.35 12.38 11.06
C GLU A 135 -6.46 11.88 10.14
N TYR A 136 -6.55 10.58 9.99
CA TYR A 136 -7.59 9.92 9.19
C TYR A 136 -8.23 8.78 10.00
N ARG A 137 -9.46 8.46 9.67
CA ARG A 137 -10.20 7.33 10.26
C ARG A 137 -10.61 6.28 9.23
N TYR A 138 -10.67 6.67 7.97
CA TYR A 138 -11.11 5.79 6.89
C TYR A 138 -10.08 5.81 5.77
N VAL A 139 -9.81 4.64 5.21
CA VAL A 139 -8.93 4.47 4.05
C VAL A 139 -9.63 3.58 3.04
N VAL A 140 -9.82 4.07 1.84
CA VAL A 140 -10.29 3.28 0.72
C VAL A 140 -9.11 2.84 -0.13
N ILE A 141 -8.99 1.56 -0.39
CA ILE A 141 -7.93 0.96 -1.18
C ILE A 141 -8.52 0.43 -2.49
N GLU A 142 -7.87 0.76 -3.60
CA GLU A 142 -8.11 0.10 -4.87
C GLU A 142 -7.32 -1.21 -4.93
N VAL A 143 -8.00 -2.33 -5.12
CA VAL A 143 -7.39 -3.65 -5.29
C VAL A 143 -7.50 -4.04 -6.75
N VAL A 144 -6.36 -4.14 -7.43
CA VAL A 144 -6.28 -4.44 -8.85
C VAL A 144 -5.78 -5.85 -9.12
N ASN A 145 -6.25 -6.47 -10.20
CA ASN A 145 -5.80 -7.80 -10.60
C ASN A 145 -4.41 -7.74 -11.23
N SER A 146 -3.35 -7.78 -10.42
CA SER A 146 -1.99 -7.81 -10.93
C SER A 146 -1.04 -8.64 -10.08
N ASN A 147 -0.33 -9.56 -10.73
CA ASN A 147 0.79 -10.31 -10.17
C ASN A 147 2.10 -9.49 -10.17
N ASN A 148 2.17 -8.46 -10.99
CA ASN A 148 3.31 -7.56 -11.05
C ASN A 148 3.19 -6.47 -9.99
N LEU A 149 4.33 -5.88 -9.64
CA LEU A 149 4.35 -4.70 -8.79
C LEU A 149 3.74 -3.53 -9.55
N MET A 150 2.53 -3.16 -9.18
CA MET A 150 1.79 -2.06 -9.79
C MET A 150 1.55 -0.92 -8.82
N GLN A 151 1.35 0.24 -9.39
CA GLN A 151 0.86 1.40 -8.68
C GLN A 151 -0.58 1.16 -8.24
N VAL A 152 -0.86 1.38 -6.97
CA VAL A 152 -2.19 1.26 -6.37
C VAL A 152 -2.56 2.56 -5.67
N ASN A 153 -3.83 2.88 -5.69
CA ASN A 153 -4.35 4.08 -5.05
C ASN A 153 -4.95 3.74 -3.69
N ALA A 154 -4.64 4.61 -2.73
CA ALA A 154 -5.28 4.66 -1.43
C ALA A 154 -5.87 6.05 -1.23
N TYR A 155 -7.10 6.12 -0.76
CA TYR A 155 -7.81 7.38 -0.52
C TYR A 155 -8.08 7.51 0.97
N LEU A 156 -7.46 8.50 1.60
CA LEU A 156 -7.63 8.76 3.00
C LEU A 156 -8.71 9.81 3.21
N ARG A 157 -9.70 9.48 4.05
CA ARG A 157 -10.72 10.42 4.45
C ARG A 157 -10.37 11.03 5.81
N TYR A 158 -10.14 12.32 5.79
CA TYR A 158 -9.81 13.10 6.96
C TYR A 158 -11.05 13.60 7.68
N GLY A 159 -10.92 13.75 9.01
CA GLY A 159 -11.98 14.22 9.85
C GLY A 159 -12.90 13.13 10.38
N THR A 160 -13.73 13.52 11.35
CA THR A 160 -14.61 12.60 12.11
C THR A 160 -15.97 12.40 11.45
N SER A 161 -16.32 13.20 10.42
CA SER A 161 -17.63 13.15 9.79
C SER A 161 -17.62 12.22 8.57
N ALA A 162 -18.55 11.28 8.57
CA ALA A 162 -18.82 10.40 7.42
C ALA A 162 -19.29 11.17 6.17
N ASP A 163 -19.72 12.42 6.34
CA ASP A 163 -20.55 13.10 5.35
C ASP A 163 -19.76 13.94 4.33
N ASN A 164 -18.47 14.16 4.48
CA ASN A 164 -17.77 15.11 3.62
C ASN A 164 -17.20 14.51 2.31
N GLY A 165 -17.27 13.21 2.09
CA GLY A 165 -16.95 12.58 0.79
C GLY A 165 -15.61 12.94 0.14
N SER A 166 -14.79 13.77 0.78
CA SER A 166 -13.51 14.24 0.26
C SER A 166 -12.38 13.36 0.75
N TYR A 167 -11.56 12.91 -0.21
CA TYR A 167 -10.44 12.03 0.06
C TYR A 167 -9.17 12.62 -0.53
N ILE A 168 -8.06 12.44 0.17
CA ILE A 168 -6.73 12.68 -0.41
C ILE A 168 -6.22 11.36 -0.96
N ARG A 169 -5.85 11.36 -2.23
CA ARG A 169 -5.31 10.21 -2.91
C ARG A 169 -3.83 10.07 -2.62
N TYR A 170 -3.46 8.89 -2.19
CA TYR A 170 -2.09 8.45 -2.09
C TYR A 170 -1.84 7.35 -3.11
N VAL A 171 -0.60 7.24 -3.51
CA VAL A 171 -0.16 6.24 -4.47
C VAL A 171 0.93 5.40 -3.83
N SER A 172 0.81 4.09 -3.92
CA SER A 172 1.79 3.13 -3.44
C SER A 172 2.03 2.05 -4.49
N TYR A 173 2.88 1.08 -4.20
CA TYR A 173 3.06 -0.10 -5.04
C TYR A 173 2.70 -1.36 -4.28
N ALA A 174 2.00 -2.28 -4.96
CA ALA A 174 1.62 -3.57 -4.40
C ALA A 174 1.45 -4.64 -5.49
N ARG A 175 1.41 -5.89 -5.06
CA ARG A 175 0.97 -7.06 -5.84
C ARG A 175 -0.32 -7.56 -5.22
N GLN A 176 -1.41 -7.39 -5.91
CA GLN A 176 -2.72 -7.61 -5.32
C GLN A 176 -3.51 -8.74 -5.96
N ALA A 177 -2.95 -9.49 -6.91
CA ALA A 177 -3.70 -10.54 -7.61
C ALA A 177 -4.31 -11.58 -6.67
N LYS A 178 -3.61 -11.98 -5.61
CA LYS A 178 -4.14 -12.95 -4.64
C LYS A 178 -5.32 -12.39 -3.84
N LEU A 179 -5.20 -11.13 -3.40
CA LEU A 179 -6.30 -10.45 -2.72
C LEU A 179 -7.47 -10.27 -3.68
N PHE A 180 -7.21 -9.80 -4.91
CA PHE A 180 -8.23 -9.63 -5.93
C PHE A 180 -9.00 -10.93 -6.22
N SER A 181 -8.29 -12.05 -6.43
CA SER A 181 -8.94 -13.36 -6.67
C SER A 181 -9.81 -13.76 -5.49
N TYR A 182 -9.31 -13.61 -4.27
CA TYR A 182 -10.08 -13.93 -3.06
C TYR A 182 -11.35 -13.07 -2.95
N LEU A 183 -11.24 -11.77 -3.23
CA LEU A 183 -12.41 -10.87 -3.22
C LEU A 183 -13.42 -11.26 -4.30
N THR A 184 -12.94 -11.62 -5.49
CA THR A 184 -13.81 -12.09 -6.59
C THR A 184 -14.57 -13.37 -6.21
N GLU A 185 -13.89 -14.34 -5.62
CA GLU A 185 -14.50 -15.62 -5.22
C GLU A 185 -15.52 -15.45 -4.08
N THR A 186 -15.33 -14.42 -3.23
CA THR A 186 -16.10 -14.27 -2.00
C THR A 186 -17.23 -13.23 -2.10
N PHE A 187 -17.07 -12.20 -2.96
CA PHE A 187 -17.94 -11.01 -2.97
C PHE A 187 -18.45 -10.60 -4.37
N ALA A 188 -18.06 -11.28 -5.46
CA ALA A 188 -18.52 -10.97 -6.80
C ALA A 188 -19.93 -11.52 -7.09
#